data_0346b31c9635cd861a01a0f87a419f7c
#
_entry.id   0346b31c9635cd861a01a0f87a419f7c
#
_cell.length_a   1.000
_cell.length_b   1.000
_cell.length_c   1.000
_cell.angle_alpha   90.00
_cell.angle_beta   90.00
_cell.angle_gamma   90.00
#
_symmetry.space_group_name_H-M   'P 1'
#
loop_
_entity.id
_entity.type
_entity.pdbx_description
1 polymer ?
#
loop_
_entity_poly.entity_id
_entity_poly.type
_entity_poly.pdbx_seq_one_letter_code
_entity_poly.pdbx_strand_id
1 'polypeptide(L)'
;FDGIIGAGGGFVQMGDEMLYHKKVSDEDVHRVVDFFETNHYDYYLESNGGLFASKNLIKRLESIIYGDLKNDPEARRKKEEEPSHFITALIENENMYRNDVNKICFLEHESIPFDEIRKQFCDAFQVIECTVPAFGDASGELSVAGVNKHTAIEALINHLGIDQKDTYAYGDGMNDAEMLTFVAHGVAVGNAKEGLKAIADEVCDDIANDGIYKNMKEHGLI
;
A
#
# COMPACT_ATOMS: atom_id res chain seq x y z
N PHE A 1 14.07 -14.65 2.30
CA PHE A 1 13.97 -13.74 1.15
C PHE A 1 15.27 -12.99 1.01
N ASP A 2 15.72 -12.76 -0.23
CA ASP A 2 16.99 -12.08 -0.51
C ASP A 2 16.82 -10.56 -0.52
N GLY A 3 15.58 -10.07 -0.76
CA GLY A 3 15.26 -8.66 -0.79
C GLY A 3 13.78 -8.36 -0.59
N ILE A 4 13.46 -7.08 -0.47
CA ILE A 4 12.10 -6.55 -0.27
C ILE A 4 11.88 -5.40 -1.24
N ILE A 5 10.73 -5.43 -1.93
CA ILE A 5 10.15 -4.26 -2.60
C ILE A 5 8.99 -3.79 -1.72
N GLY A 6 9.07 -2.58 -1.18
CA GLY A 6 8.08 -2.04 -0.25
C GLY A 6 7.37 -0.80 -0.78
N ALA A 7 6.36 -0.34 -0.05
CA ALA A 7 5.59 0.86 -0.33
C ALA A 7 5.02 0.91 -1.77
N GLY A 8 4.50 -0.24 -2.28
CA GLY A 8 3.96 -0.32 -3.62
C GLY A 8 4.97 -0.12 -4.76
N GLY A 9 6.27 -0.28 -4.48
CA GLY A 9 7.37 0.00 -5.41
C GLY A 9 8.22 1.22 -5.01
N GLY A 10 7.92 1.85 -3.87
CA GLY A 10 8.63 3.03 -3.41
C GLY A 10 10.08 2.78 -3.01
N PHE A 11 10.42 1.56 -2.58
CA PHE A 11 11.79 1.20 -2.28
C PHE A 11 12.11 -0.25 -2.62
N VAL A 12 13.40 -0.51 -2.83
CA VAL A 12 14.01 -1.84 -3.00
C VAL A 12 15.17 -1.95 -2.04
N GLN A 13 15.16 -2.98 -1.21
CA GLN A 13 16.21 -3.27 -0.24
C GLN A 13 16.66 -4.71 -0.38
N MET A 14 17.98 -4.96 -0.36
CA MET A 14 18.59 -6.30 -0.31
C MET A 14 19.49 -6.39 0.93
N GLY A 15 19.15 -7.31 1.83
CA GLY A 15 19.80 -7.34 3.15
C GLY A 15 19.67 -5.97 3.83
N ASP A 16 20.81 -5.37 4.18
CA ASP A 16 20.88 -4.04 4.80
C ASP A 16 21.07 -2.90 3.78
N GLU A 17 21.18 -3.21 2.49
CA GLU A 17 21.45 -2.24 1.43
C GLU A 17 20.15 -1.72 0.79
N MET A 18 19.94 -0.40 0.84
CA MET A 18 18.86 0.29 0.13
C MET A 18 19.31 0.59 -1.30
N LEU A 19 18.85 -0.20 -2.28
CA LEU A 19 19.24 -0.07 -3.68
C LEU A 19 18.49 1.06 -4.40
N TYR A 20 17.24 1.30 -3.98
CA TYR A 20 16.34 2.23 -4.63
C TYR A 20 15.38 2.79 -3.60
N HIS A 21 15.19 4.10 -3.58
CA HIS A 21 14.20 4.74 -2.71
C HIS A 21 13.64 6.00 -3.38
N LYS A 22 12.38 5.97 -3.76
CA LYS A 22 11.60 7.09 -4.29
C LYS A 22 10.58 7.52 -3.25
N LYS A 23 11.01 8.39 -2.36
CA LYS A 23 10.16 8.97 -1.32
C LYS A 23 9.43 10.21 -1.82
N VAL A 24 8.37 10.61 -1.13
CA VAL A 24 7.72 11.91 -1.29
C VAL A 24 8.74 13.00 -0.97
N SER A 25 8.78 14.08 -1.77
CA SER A 25 9.66 15.22 -1.49
C SER A 25 9.27 15.91 -0.18
N ASP A 26 10.23 16.51 0.51
CA ASP A 26 9.96 17.22 1.77
C ASP A 26 8.96 18.36 1.55
N GLU A 27 9.04 19.06 0.41
CA GLU A 27 8.10 20.11 0.00
C GLU A 27 6.68 19.57 -0.17
N ASP A 28 6.52 18.40 -0.82
CA ASP A 28 5.21 17.79 -1.03
C ASP A 28 4.64 17.23 0.27
N VAL A 29 5.47 16.68 1.17
CA VAL A 29 5.02 16.28 2.52
C VAL A 29 4.43 17.49 3.24
N HIS A 30 5.14 18.63 3.26
CA HIS A 30 4.65 19.85 3.89
C HIS A 30 3.33 20.32 3.26
N ARG A 31 3.25 20.35 1.92
CA ARG A 31 2.05 20.76 1.18
C ARG A 31 0.83 19.91 1.52
N VAL A 32 0.99 18.59 1.58
CA VAL A 32 -0.12 17.67 1.89
C VAL A 32 -0.50 17.75 3.36
N VAL A 33 0.47 17.75 4.27
CA VAL A 33 0.22 17.86 5.72
C VAL A 33 -0.50 19.16 6.04
N ASP A 34 -0.04 20.31 5.52
CA ASP A 34 -0.69 21.61 5.74
C ASP A 34 -2.14 21.62 5.23
N PHE A 35 -2.38 21.05 4.06
CA PHE A 35 -3.73 20.93 3.52
C PHE A 35 -4.62 20.05 4.39
N PHE A 36 -4.13 18.88 4.81
CA PHE A 36 -4.91 17.93 5.62
C PHE A 36 -5.16 18.45 7.03
N GLU A 37 -4.18 19.07 7.68
CA GLU A 37 -4.35 19.67 9.01
C GLU A 37 -5.34 20.86 8.96
N THR A 38 -5.22 21.73 7.95
CA THR A 38 -6.11 22.90 7.77
C THR A 38 -7.56 22.47 7.53
N ASN A 39 -7.77 21.38 6.82
CA ASN A 39 -9.10 20.87 6.49
C ASN A 39 -9.56 19.74 7.42
N HIS A 40 -8.82 19.44 8.50
CA HIS A 40 -9.19 18.46 9.53
C HIS A 40 -9.35 17.02 8.97
N TYR A 41 -8.50 16.61 8.03
CA TYR A 41 -8.47 15.24 7.56
C TYR A 41 -7.94 14.26 8.61
N ASP A 42 -8.47 13.05 8.57
CA ASP A 42 -7.86 11.91 9.24
C ASP A 42 -7.00 11.16 8.22
N TYR A 43 -5.69 11.12 8.46
CA TYR A 43 -4.69 10.56 7.54
C TYR A 43 -3.53 9.92 8.28
N TYR A 44 -2.73 9.13 7.57
CA TYR A 44 -1.46 8.64 8.07
C TYR A 44 -0.38 8.69 6.98
N LEU A 45 0.85 8.80 7.45
CA LEU A 45 2.04 8.76 6.62
C LEU A 45 2.64 7.35 6.71
N GLU A 46 2.78 6.68 5.59
CA GLU A 46 3.54 5.45 5.46
C GLU A 46 5.00 5.81 5.18
N SER A 47 5.88 5.52 6.12
CA SER A 47 7.30 5.86 6.04
C SER A 47 8.19 4.66 6.40
N ASN A 48 9.50 4.78 6.16
CA ASN A 48 10.45 3.75 6.57
C ASN A 48 10.54 3.63 8.10
N GLY A 49 10.22 4.70 8.83
CA GLY A 49 10.18 4.71 10.30
C GLY A 49 8.91 4.15 10.92
N GLY A 50 7.85 3.89 10.13
CA GLY A 50 6.56 3.39 10.63
C GLY A 50 5.36 4.06 9.98
N LEU A 51 4.19 3.86 10.60
CA LEU A 51 2.91 4.44 10.19
C LEU A 51 2.53 5.57 11.14
N PHE A 52 2.66 6.82 10.70
CA PHE A 52 2.45 7.99 11.54
C PHE A 52 1.04 8.56 11.35
N ALA A 53 0.25 8.53 12.41
CA ALA A 53 -1.16 8.88 12.41
C ALA A 53 -1.41 10.35 12.75
N SER A 54 -2.35 11.00 12.02
CA SER A 54 -2.91 12.29 12.43
C SER A 54 -3.68 12.16 13.75
N LYS A 55 -3.84 13.27 14.45
CA LYS A 55 -4.31 13.34 15.84
C LYS A 55 -5.59 12.56 16.16
N ASN A 56 -6.53 12.46 15.23
CA ASN A 56 -7.82 11.83 15.47
C ASN A 56 -7.99 10.48 14.78
N LEU A 57 -7.05 10.09 13.94
CA LEU A 57 -7.18 8.92 13.08
C LEU A 57 -7.45 7.64 13.87
N ILE A 58 -6.66 7.34 14.91
CA ILE A 58 -6.83 6.10 15.69
C ILE A 58 -8.21 6.04 16.30
N LYS A 59 -8.68 7.12 16.90
CA LYS A 59 -10.01 7.19 17.51
C LYS A 59 -11.12 6.94 16.48
N ARG A 60 -10.98 7.50 15.27
CA ARG A 60 -11.94 7.29 14.17
C ARG A 60 -11.94 5.84 13.70
N LEU A 61 -10.76 5.26 13.48
CA LEU A 61 -10.61 3.86 13.08
C LEU A 61 -11.16 2.89 14.13
N GLU A 62 -10.91 3.15 15.42
CA GLU A 62 -11.49 2.36 16.50
C GLU A 62 -13.01 2.39 16.48
N SER A 63 -13.60 3.55 16.25
CA SER A 63 -15.05 3.69 16.13
C SER A 63 -15.61 2.93 14.92
N ILE A 64 -14.89 2.95 13.80
CA ILE A 64 -15.29 2.23 12.58
C ILE A 64 -15.21 0.71 12.78
N ILE A 65 -14.13 0.21 13.38
CA ILE A 65 -13.84 -1.24 13.48
C ILE A 65 -14.59 -1.89 14.65
N TYR A 66 -14.65 -1.22 15.79
CA TYR A 66 -15.19 -1.78 17.02
C TYR A 66 -16.55 -1.22 17.40
N GLY A 67 -16.90 0.00 16.95
CA GLY A 67 -18.12 0.69 17.36
C GLY A 67 -17.91 1.64 18.55
N ASP A 68 -18.95 1.85 19.35
CA ASP A 68 -18.95 2.79 20.50
C ASP A 68 -18.19 2.22 21.70
N LEU A 69 -16.87 2.40 21.72
CA LEU A 69 -16.02 1.97 22.83
C LEU A 69 -16.36 2.66 24.18
N LYS A 70 -17.05 3.82 24.15
CA LYS A 70 -17.40 4.55 25.37
C LYS A 70 -18.61 3.91 26.09
N ASN A 71 -19.64 3.56 25.33
CA ASN A 71 -20.93 3.16 25.89
C ASN A 71 -21.23 1.66 25.72
N ASP A 72 -20.58 0.97 24.79
CA ASP A 72 -20.81 -0.45 24.48
C ASP A 72 -19.74 -1.36 25.10
N PRO A 73 -20.10 -2.19 26.10
CA PRO A 73 -19.19 -3.19 26.68
C PRO A 73 -18.74 -4.26 25.69
N GLU A 74 -19.57 -4.59 24.68
CA GLU A 74 -19.25 -5.61 23.70
C GLU A 74 -18.19 -5.10 22.72
N ALA A 75 -18.27 -3.83 22.31
CA ALA A 75 -17.25 -3.17 21.51
C ALA A 75 -15.87 -3.18 22.21
N ARG A 76 -15.85 -2.93 23.54
CA ARG A 76 -14.60 -3.00 24.32
C ARG A 76 -14.04 -4.42 24.37
N ARG A 77 -14.89 -5.41 24.62
CA ARG A 77 -14.48 -6.82 24.63
C ARG A 77 -13.89 -7.23 23.27
N LYS A 78 -14.55 -6.89 22.17
CA LYS A 78 -14.05 -7.17 20.82
C LYS A 78 -12.67 -6.57 20.58
N LYS A 79 -12.44 -5.32 21.01
CA LYS A 79 -11.11 -4.70 20.90
C LYS A 79 -10.04 -5.42 21.72
N GLU A 80 -10.38 -5.92 22.92
CA GLU A 80 -9.45 -6.64 23.79
C GLU A 80 -9.14 -8.06 23.27
N GLU A 81 -10.13 -8.77 22.76
CA GLU A 81 -9.99 -10.14 22.25
C GLU A 81 -9.37 -10.20 20.86
N GLU A 82 -9.70 -9.23 20.00
CA GLU A 82 -9.28 -9.18 18.60
C GLU A 82 -8.72 -7.79 18.24
N PRO A 83 -7.57 -7.39 18.79
CA PRO A 83 -6.99 -6.09 18.51
C PRO A 83 -6.58 -5.98 17.03
N SER A 84 -6.92 -4.87 16.38
CA SER A 84 -6.49 -4.59 15.02
C SER A 84 -4.98 -4.38 14.95
N HIS A 85 -4.28 -5.24 14.22
CA HIS A 85 -2.85 -5.10 14.00
C HIS A 85 -2.50 -3.78 13.29
N PHE A 86 -3.37 -3.30 12.40
CA PHE A 86 -3.19 -2.03 11.73
C PHE A 86 -3.21 -0.86 12.72
N ILE A 87 -4.25 -0.77 13.56
CA ILE A 87 -4.33 0.30 14.58
C ILE A 87 -3.14 0.25 15.54
N THR A 88 -2.74 -0.97 15.94
CA THR A 88 -1.62 -1.15 16.88
C THR A 88 -0.28 -0.72 16.30
N ALA A 89 -0.14 -0.75 14.97
CA ALA A 89 1.07 -0.30 14.26
C ALA A 89 1.13 1.21 14.05
N LEU A 90 0.02 1.94 14.27
CA LEU A 90 -0.02 3.39 14.10
C LEU A 90 0.67 4.10 15.27
N ILE A 91 1.50 5.08 14.94
CA ILE A 91 2.27 5.90 15.87
C ILE A 91 1.62 7.29 15.94
N GLU A 92 1.19 7.70 17.13
CA GLU A 92 0.56 9.00 17.39
C GLU A 92 1.54 10.01 18.00
N ASN A 93 1.16 11.28 17.94
CA ASN A 93 1.83 12.39 18.61
C ASN A 93 3.27 12.65 18.16
N GLU A 94 3.59 12.21 16.95
CA GLU A 94 4.88 12.44 16.32
C GLU A 94 4.82 13.56 15.28
N ASN A 95 6.00 14.01 14.84
CA ASN A 95 6.09 15.02 13.80
C ASN A 95 5.63 14.46 12.44
N MET A 96 4.64 15.10 11.84
CA MET A 96 4.12 14.74 10.51
C MET A 96 4.95 15.34 9.37
N TYR A 97 5.78 16.36 9.62
CA TYR A 97 6.70 16.94 8.63
C TYR A 97 7.97 16.11 8.56
N ARG A 98 7.88 14.96 7.89
CA ARG A 98 8.92 13.93 7.84
C ARG A 98 9.61 13.92 6.48
N ASN A 99 10.84 13.41 6.47
CA ASN A 99 11.65 13.28 5.25
C ASN A 99 11.85 11.82 4.79
N ASP A 100 11.06 10.89 5.32
CA ASP A 100 11.11 9.45 5.02
C ASP A 100 9.77 8.87 4.54
N VAL A 101 8.87 9.74 4.05
CA VAL A 101 7.51 9.37 3.65
C VAL A 101 7.51 8.71 2.28
N ASN A 102 6.90 7.53 2.19
CA ASN A 102 6.72 6.77 0.95
C ASN A 102 5.36 7.01 0.31
N LYS A 103 4.33 7.12 1.15
CA LYS A 103 2.93 7.26 0.73
C LYS A 103 2.13 7.95 1.82
N ILE A 104 1.08 8.66 1.44
CA ILE A 104 0.16 9.34 2.38
C ILE A 104 -1.24 8.77 2.13
N CYS A 105 -1.86 8.23 3.16
CA CYS A 105 -3.21 7.66 3.08
C CYS A 105 -4.18 8.51 3.89
N PHE A 106 -5.39 8.71 3.37
CA PHE A 106 -6.42 9.54 4.02
C PHE A 106 -7.78 8.85 4.00
N LEU A 107 -8.57 9.08 5.03
CA LEU A 107 -9.94 8.65 5.11
C LEU A 107 -10.85 9.67 4.40
N GLU A 108 -12.04 9.24 3.98
CA GLU A 108 -12.99 10.15 3.39
C GLU A 108 -13.32 11.33 4.32
N HIS A 109 -13.57 12.47 3.72
CA HIS A 109 -13.96 13.71 4.41
C HIS A 109 -15.39 14.09 4.06
N GLU A 110 -16.17 14.52 5.07
CA GLU A 110 -17.59 14.81 4.91
C GLU A 110 -17.92 15.89 3.87
N SER A 111 -17.01 16.86 3.68
CA SER A 111 -17.25 18.05 2.88
C SER A 111 -16.35 18.20 1.66
N ILE A 112 -15.31 17.39 1.53
CA ILE A 112 -14.33 17.51 0.44
C ILE A 112 -14.34 16.18 -0.35
N PRO A 113 -14.84 16.20 -1.59
CA PRO A 113 -14.91 15.00 -2.42
C PRO A 113 -13.51 14.59 -2.89
N PHE A 114 -13.34 13.30 -3.20
CA PHE A 114 -12.10 12.72 -3.68
C PHE A 114 -11.49 13.47 -4.88
N ASP A 115 -12.31 13.92 -5.83
CA ASP A 115 -11.86 14.66 -7.00
C ASP A 115 -11.20 16.01 -6.68
N GLU A 116 -11.52 16.63 -5.56
CA GLU A 116 -10.81 17.84 -5.10
C GLU A 116 -9.38 17.49 -4.64
N ILE A 117 -9.20 16.39 -3.92
CA ILE A 117 -7.85 15.89 -3.54
C ILE A 117 -7.06 15.55 -4.80
N ARG A 118 -7.67 14.86 -5.76
CA ARG A 118 -7.03 14.53 -7.03
C ARG A 118 -6.56 15.79 -7.76
N LYS A 119 -7.40 16.81 -7.90
CA LYS A 119 -7.03 18.07 -8.55
C LYS A 119 -5.91 18.81 -7.82
N GLN A 120 -5.94 18.78 -6.49
CA GLN A 120 -4.98 19.48 -5.66
C GLN A 120 -3.57 18.90 -5.75
N PHE A 121 -3.45 17.58 -5.97
CA PHE A 121 -2.18 16.87 -5.81
C PHE A 121 -1.73 16.04 -7.03
N CYS A 122 -2.49 16.00 -8.13
CA CYS A 122 -2.15 15.20 -9.31
C CYS A 122 -0.89 15.67 -10.07
N ASP A 123 -0.35 16.82 -9.73
CA ASP A 123 0.91 17.36 -10.28
C ASP A 123 2.14 16.61 -9.76
N ALA A 124 2.11 16.13 -8.51
CA ALA A 124 3.22 15.42 -7.86
C ALA A 124 2.88 13.97 -7.51
N PHE A 125 1.60 13.64 -7.42
CA PHE A 125 1.14 12.33 -6.95
C PHE A 125 0.27 11.60 -7.96
N GLN A 126 0.38 10.29 -7.95
CA GLN A 126 -0.68 9.41 -8.37
C GLN A 126 -1.70 9.33 -7.21
N VAL A 127 -2.93 9.79 -7.45
CA VAL A 127 -4.00 9.82 -6.45
C VAL A 127 -4.93 8.64 -6.72
N ILE A 128 -4.96 7.68 -5.81
CA ILE A 128 -5.64 6.38 -5.97
C ILE A 128 -6.75 6.27 -4.93
N GLU A 129 -7.95 5.85 -5.35
CA GLU A 129 -9.04 5.53 -4.44
C GLU A 129 -8.68 4.31 -3.57
N CYS A 130 -8.97 4.39 -2.28
CA CYS A 130 -8.76 3.28 -1.38
C CYS A 130 -9.83 2.19 -1.63
N THR A 131 -9.41 0.94 -1.58
CA THR A 131 -10.30 -0.21 -1.75
C THR A 131 -10.79 -0.81 -0.42
N VAL A 132 -10.46 -0.18 0.71
CA VAL A 132 -10.89 -0.61 2.05
C VAL A 132 -12.23 0.06 2.36
N PRO A 133 -13.38 -0.68 2.35
CA PRO A 133 -14.71 -0.07 2.52
C PRO A 133 -14.87 0.68 3.84
N ALA A 134 -14.17 0.25 4.88
CA ALA A 134 -14.21 0.88 6.20
C ALA A 134 -13.63 2.30 6.23
N PHE A 135 -12.84 2.71 5.23
CA PHE A 135 -12.24 4.06 5.17
C PHE A 135 -13.14 5.08 4.46
N GLY A 136 -14.24 4.61 3.82
CA GLY A 136 -15.19 5.41 3.08
C GLY A 136 -14.89 5.51 1.58
N ASP A 137 -15.90 5.83 0.78
CA ASP A 137 -15.83 5.83 -0.69
C ASP A 137 -14.92 6.93 -1.26
N ALA A 138 -14.74 8.03 -0.50
CA ALA A 138 -13.86 9.14 -0.87
C ALA A 138 -12.49 9.09 -0.16
N SER A 139 -12.12 7.94 0.39
CA SER A 139 -10.79 7.69 0.94
C SER A 139 -9.78 7.37 -0.15
N GLY A 140 -8.51 7.56 0.13
CA GLY A 140 -7.49 7.32 -0.88
C GLY A 140 -6.06 7.35 -0.39
N GLU A 141 -5.16 7.25 -1.36
CA GLU A 141 -3.73 7.33 -1.15
C GLU A 141 -3.06 8.23 -2.18
N LEU A 142 -2.03 8.93 -1.73
CA LEU A 142 -1.13 9.74 -2.52
C LEU A 142 0.21 9.01 -2.60
N SER A 143 0.51 8.44 -3.76
CA SER A 143 1.77 7.76 -4.07
C SER A 143 2.61 8.63 -5.01
N VAL A 144 3.93 8.55 -4.93
CA VAL A 144 4.80 9.32 -5.83
C VAL A 144 4.50 8.95 -7.28
N ALA A 145 4.30 9.95 -8.13
CA ALA A 145 3.97 9.72 -9.53
C ALA A 145 5.05 8.90 -10.26
N GLY A 146 4.62 7.92 -11.06
CA GLY A 146 5.51 7.03 -11.81
C GLY A 146 6.23 5.96 -10.97
N VAL A 147 5.87 5.82 -9.68
CA VAL A 147 6.36 4.75 -8.81
C VAL A 147 5.32 3.65 -8.71
N ASN A 148 5.69 2.44 -9.08
CA ASN A 148 4.88 1.24 -9.00
C ASN A 148 5.74 -0.01 -8.85
N LYS A 149 5.13 -1.18 -8.71
CA LYS A 149 5.86 -2.44 -8.54
C LYS A 149 6.76 -2.77 -9.74
N HIS A 150 6.32 -2.45 -10.96
CA HIS A 150 7.11 -2.64 -12.18
C HIS A 150 8.42 -1.85 -12.12
N THR A 151 8.37 -0.53 -11.85
CA THR A 151 9.58 0.32 -11.82
C THR A 151 10.60 -0.13 -10.77
N ALA A 152 10.13 -0.66 -9.66
CA ALA A 152 11.00 -1.22 -8.62
C ALA A 152 11.63 -2.56 -9.04
N ILE A 153 10.87 -3.44 -9.70
CA ILE A 153 11.39 -4.70 -10.24
C ILE A 153 12.42 -4.43 -11.32
N GLU A 154 12.15 -3.51 -12.23
CA GLU A 154 13.09 -3.09 -13.27
C GLU A 154 14.42 -2.59 -12.66
N ALA A 155 14.36 -1.74 -11.62
CA ALA A 155 15.54 -1.30 -10.91
C ALA A 155 16.30 -2.47 -10.27
N LEU A 156 15.59 -3.42 -9.65
CA LEU A 156 16.17 -4.60 -9.02
C LEU A 156 16.88 -5.53 -10.01
N ILE A 157 16.20 -5.92 -11.09
CA ILE A 157 16.79 -6.86 -12.08
C ILE A 157 17.98 -6.22 -12.81
N ASN A 158 17.93 -4.90 -13.08
CA ASN A 158 19.05 -4.15 -13.64
C ASN A 158 20.26 -4.15 -12.69
N HIS A 159 20.03 -3.95 -11.39
CA HIS A 159 21.09 -4.01 -10.38
C HIS A 159 21.74 -5.39 -10.29
N LEU A 160 20.92 -6.44 -10.33
CA LEU A 160 21.37 -7.82 -10.25
C LEU A 160 21.94 -8.38 -11.57
N GLY A 161 21.77 -7.67 -12.68
CA GLY A 161 22.15 -8.18 -14.02
C GLY A 161 21.30 -9.37 -14.47
N ILE A 162 20.04 -9.45 -14.00
CA ILE A 162 19.09 -10.50 -14.39
C ILE A 162 18.37 -10.06 -15.66
N ASP A 163 18.26 -10.96 -16.63
CA ASP A 163 17.48 -10.72 -17.85
C ASP A 163 15.98 -10.82 -17.52
N GLN A 164 15.18 -9.88 -18.02
CA GLN A 164 13.72 -9.87 -17.82
C GLN A 164 13.07 -11.22 -18.21
N LYS A 165 13.60 -11.92 -19.23
CA LYS A 165 13.08 -13.23 -19.66
C LYS A 165 13.16 -14.33 -18.58
N ASP A 166 13.98 -14.12 -17.54
CA ASP A 166 14.20 -15.07 -16.45
C ASP A 166 13.41 -14.69 -15.19
N THR A 167 12.38 -13.84 -15.32
CA THR A 167 11.59 -13.31 -14.19
C THR A 167 10.20 -13.92 -14.10
N TYR A 168 9.78 -14.21 -12.87
CA TYR A 168 8.43 -14.64 -12.50
C TYR A 168 7.84 -13.68 -11.47
N ALA A 169 6.54 -13.42 -11.55
CA ALA A 169 5.81 -12.69 -10.51
C ALA A 169 4.45 -13.33 -10.25
N TYR A 170 4.01 -13.27 -8.99
CA TYR A 170 2.71 -13.75 -8.55
C TYR A 170 1.91 -12.60 -7.95
N GLY A 171 0.62 -12.51 -8.27
CA GLY A 171 -0.23 -11.42 -7.82
C GLY A 171 -1.69 -11.82 -7.63
N ASP A 172 -2.45 -11.00 -6.87
CA ASP A 172 -3.87 -11.23 -6.58
C ASP A 172 -4.76 -9.99 -6.84
N GLY A 173 -4.20 -8.79 -6.80
CA GLY A 173 -4.91 -7.52 -6.93
C GLY A 173 -4.58 -6.76 -8.21
N MET A 174 -5.45 -5.80 -8.58
CA MET A 174 -5.20 -4.96 -9.76
C MET A 174 -3.96 -4.06 -9.63
N ASN A 175 -3.48 -3.81 -8.42
CA ASN A 175 -2.21 -3.14 -8.15
C ASN A 175 -0.97 -3.98 -8.55
N ASP A 176 -1.16 -5.25 -8.90
CA ASP A 176 -0.12 -6.14 -9.44
C ASP A 176 -0.09 -6.17 -10.97
N ALA A 177 -1.07 -5.55 -11.64
CA ALA A 177 -1.23 -5.64 -13.09
C ALA A 177 0.04 -5.23 -13.86
N GLU A 178 0.65 -4.10 -13.50
CA GLU A 178 1.86 -3.60 -14.14
C GLU A 178 3.07 -4.51 -13.88
N MET A 179 3.15 -5.11 -12.69
CA MET A 179 4.16 -6.10 -12.34
C MET A 179 4.02 -7.37 -13.19
N LEU A 180 2.82 -7.95 -13.26
CA LEU A 180 2.57 -9.18 -14.00
C LEU A 180 2.80 -9.01 -15.50
N THR A 181 2.44 -7.86 -16.05
CA THR A 181 2.66 -7.56 -17.49
C THR A 181 4.11 -7.23 -17.83
N PHE A 182 4.92 -6.82 -16.84
CA PHE A 182 6.33 -6.50 -17.05
C PHE A 182 7.22 -7.74 -17.05
N VAL A 183 7.02 -8.68 -16.12
CA VAL A 183 7.87 -9.88 -16.00
C VAL A 183 7.66 -10.82 -17.20
N ALA A 184 8.56 -11.78 -17.40
CA ALA A 184 8.41 -12.78 -18.45
C ALA A 184 7.28 -13.76 -18.19
N HIS A 185 6.98 -14.04 -16.91
CA HIS A 185 5.95 -14.98 -16.49
C HIS A 185 5.13 -14.38 -15.35
N GLY A 186 4.06 -13.67 -15.70
CA GLY A 186 3.10 -13.11 -14.76
C GLY A 186 2.00 -14.11 -14.41
N VAL A 187 1.93 -14.53 -13.15
CA VAL A 187 1.00 -15.56 -12.66
C VAL A 187 -0.02 -14.93 -11.71
N ALA A 188 -1.31 -15.04 -12.02
CA ALA A 188 -2.38 -14.70 -11.09
C ALA A 188 -2.74 -15.90 -10.22
N VAL A 189 -2.90 -15.71 -8.90
CA VAL A 189 -3.37 -16.77 -8.01
C VAL A 189 -4.88 -17.04 -8.20
N GLY A 190 -5.35 -18.24 -7.88
CA GLY A 190 -6.72 -18.67 -8.13
C GLY A 190 -7.80 -17.77 -7.50
N ASN A 191 -7.51 -17.16 -6.35
CA ASN A 191 -8.37 -16.17 -5.67
C ASN A 191 -8.14 -14.72 -6.14
N ALA A 192 -7.33 -14.47 -7.19
CA ALA A 192 -7.09 -13.14 -7.72
C ALA A 192 -8.36 -12.50 -8.33
N LYS A 193 -8.32 -11.17 -8.47
CA LYS A 193 -9.37 -10.43 -9.17
C LYS A 193 -9.46 -10.87 -10.63
N GLU A 194 -10.68 -11.00 -11.17
CA GLU A 194 -10.90 -11.44 -12.55
C GLU A 194 -10.18 -10.57 -13.59
N GLY A 195 -10.10 -9.24 -13.35
CA GLY A 195 -9.32 -8.34 -14.20
C GLY A 195 -7.83 -8.68 -14.24
N LEU A 196 -7.24 -9.13 -13.14
CA LEU A 196 -5.84 -9.55 -13.09
C LEU A 196 -5.65 -10.90 -13.79
N LYS A 197 -6.54 -11.87 -13.56
CA LYS A 197 -6.51 -13.16 -14.24
C LYS A 197 -6.58 -13.02 -15.77
N ALA A 198 -7.34 -12.03 -16.25
CA ALA A 198 -7.51 -11.78 -17.67
C ALA A 198 -6.24 -11.27 -18.39
N ILE A 199 -5.30 -10.70 -17.67
CA ILE A 199 -4.05 -10.13 -18.21
C ILE A 199 -2.80 -10.92 -17.82
N ALA A 200 -2.91 -11.87 -16.88
CA ALA A 200 -1.81 -12.75 -16.49
C ALA A 200 -1.52 -13.76 -17.61
N ASP A 201 -0.26 -14.19 -17.71
CA ASP A 201 0.15 -15.27 -18.62
C ASP A 201 -0.41 -16.62 -18.19
N GLU A 202 -0.57 -16.80 -16.87
CA GLU A 202 -1.05 -18.03 -16.25
C GLU A 202 -1.89 -17.74 -15.01
N VAL A 203 -2.81 -18.65 -14.68
CA VAL A 203 -3.56 -18.66 -13.43
C VAL A 203 -3.24 -19.96 -12.69
N CYS A 204 -2.62 -19.88 -11.53
CA CYS A 204 -2.34 -21.05 -10.69
C CYS A 204 -3.51 -21.35 -9.73
N ASP A 205 -3.38 -22.41 -8.92
CA ASP A 205 -4.36 -22.74 -7.88
C ASP A 205 -4.52 -21.58 -6.87
N ASP A 206 -5.61 -21.65 -6.11
CA ASP A 206 -5.89 -20.74 -4.99
C ASP A 206 -4.75 -20.78 -3.96
N ILE A 207 -4.47 -19.64 -3.31
CA ILE A 207 -3.42 -19.55 -2.29
C ILE A 207 -3.70 -20.49 -1.10
N ALA A 208 -4.97 -20.73 -0.77
CA ALA A 208 -5.38 -21.67 0.28
C ALA A 208 -5.07 -23.14 -0.08
N ASN A 209 -4.77 -23.42 -1.34
CA ASN A 209 -4.41 -24.74 -1.87
C ASN A 209 -2.92 -24.83 -2.23
N ASP A 210 -2.06 -24.03 -1.63
CA ASP A 210 -0.63 -23.95 -1.94
C ASP A 210 -0.33 -23.63 -3.43
N GLY A 211 -1.17 -22.80 -4.06
CA GLY A 211 -1.13 -22.53 -5.50
C GLY A 211 0.24 -22.03 -5.99
N ILE A 212 0.84 -21.05 -5.30
CA ILE A 212 2.17 -20.52 -5.64
C ILE A 212 3.24 -21.60 -5.55
N TYR A 213 3.27 -22.36 -4.45
CA TYR A 213 4.26 -23.45 -4.26
C TYR A 213 4.19 -24.50 -5.36
N LYS A 214 2.98 -24.96 -5.70
CA LYS A 214 2.77 -25.97 -6.75
C LYS A 214 3.23 -25.46 -8.11
N ASN A 215 2.87 -24.22 -8.44
CA ASN A 215 3.25 -23.60 -9.71
C ASN A 215 4.76 -23.41 -9.80
N MET A 216 5.43 -22.90 -8.75
CA MET A 216 6.89 -22.77 -8.71
C MET A 216 7.59 -24.12 -8.91
N LYS A 217 7.05 -25.18 -8.32
CA LYS A 217 7.59 -26.54 -8.48
C LYS A 217 7.38 -27.08 -9.89
N GLU A 218 6.23 -26.82 -10.50
CA GLU A 218 5.92 -27.23 -11.90
C GLU A 218 6.87 -26.57 -12.89
N HIS A 219 7.19 -25.30 -12.66
CA HIS A 219 8.16 -24.54 -13.46
C HIS A 219 9.63 -24.78 -13.08
N GLY A 220 9.91 -25.64 -12.09
CA GLY A 220 11.27 -25.97 -11.67
C GLY A 220 12.02 -24.83 -11.00
N LEU A 221 11.31 -23.89 -10.37
CA LEU A 221 11.88 -22.77 -9.64
C LEU A 221 12.31 -23.15 -8.21
N ILE A 222 11.75 -24.24 -7.70
CA ILE A 222 12.08 -24.85 -6.39
C ILE A 222 12.08 -26.36 -6.48
#